data_119ebd04adec31684bbf7db00da54d3b
#
_entry.id   119ebd04adec31684bbf7db00da54d3b
#
_cell.length_a   1.000
_cell.length_b   1.000
_cell.length_c   1.000
_cell.angle_alpha   90.00
_cell.angle_beta   90.00
_cell.angle_gamma   90.00
#
_symmetry.space_group_name_H-M   'P 1'
#
loop_
_entity.id
_entity.type
_entity.pdbx_description
1 polymer ?
#
loop_
_entity_poly.entity_id
_entity_poly.type
_entity_poly.pdbx_seq_one_letter_code
_entity_poly.pdbx_strand_id
1 'polypeptide(L)'
;MTQNGFRSEAFPPSVDSAVTARAAEGVELAALLERCALSDQQAFAELYDRTSARVFGLVLRVLHDPGYAEETTQEVYLQIWRTATSFDPAKGSAVTWLMTLAHRRAVDRVRAEQAHTQREVAYGIRVLGHEFDEVTEEVERRLEQQAVQRGLSTLTETQREAISLAYYGGRTYAEVAQYLGIGLPTVKSRIRDGLTRLKKSLGVT
;
A
#
# COMPACT_ATOMS: atom_id res chain seq x y z
N MET A 1 12.93 53.16 14.90
CA MET A 1 11.87 52.29 15.43
C MET A 1 11.66 51.15 14.43
N THR A 2 12.31 50.03 14.70
CA THR A 2 12.35 48.87 13.80
C THR A 2 11.50 47.78 14.46
N GLN A 3 10.33 47.50 13.88
CA GLN A 3 9.48 46.40 14.33
C GLN A 3 10.01 45.09 13.75
N ASN A 4 10.49 44.24 14.62
CA ASN A 4 10.94 42.89 14.32
C ASN A 4 9.70 41.99 14.30
N GLY A 5 9.27 41.57 13.09
CA GLY A 5 8.18 40.62 12.90
C GLY A 5 8.63 39.20 13.26
N PHE A 6 8.20 38.71 14.39
CA PHE A 6 8.31 37.28 14.75
C PHE A 6 7.49 36.44 13.75
N ARG A 7 8.18 35.72 12.88
CA ARG A 7 7.58 34.60 12.14
C ARG A 7 7.27 33.51 13.15
N SER A 8 6.00 33.23 13.32
CA SER A 8 5.51 32.06 14.03
C SER A 8 5.94 30.80 13.26
N GLU A 9 7.00 30.15 13.71
CA GLU A 9 7.35 28.81 13.24
C GLU A 9 6.27 27.84 13.78
N ALA A 10 5.48 27.30 12.86
CA ALA A 10 4.52 26.25 13.18
C ALA A 10 5.29 25.01 13.64
N PHE A 11 5.22 24.67 14.91
CA PHE A 11 5.72 23.40 15.44
C PHE A 11 5.05 22.22 14.72
N PRO A 12 5.82 21.18 14.34
CA PRO A 12 5.21 19.98 13.79
C PRO A 12 4.20 19.39 14.79
N PRO A 13 3.07 18.83 14.34
CA PRO A 13 2.04 18.29 15.22
C PRO A 13 2.63 17.20 16.12
N SER A 14 2.21 17.18 17.38
CA SER A 14 2.63 16.17 18.34
C SER A 14 2.23 14.77 17.85
N VAL A 15 2.98 13.74 18.24
CA VAL A 15 2.73 12.33 17.85
C VAL A 15 1.28 11.91 18.18
N ASP A 16 0.74 12.36 19.31
CA ASP A 16 -0.64 12.12 19.72
C ASP A 16 -1.66 12.76 18.77
N SER A 17 -1.38 13.95 18.23
CA SER A 17 -2.24 14.63 17.26
C SER A 17 -2.29 13.85 15.94
N ALA A 18 -1.16 13.31 15.47
CA ALA A 18 -1.10 12.52 14.24
C ALA A 18 -1.82 11.16 14.38
N VAL A 19 -1.75 10.53 15.54
CA VAL A 19 -2.45 9.27 15.84
C VAL A 19 -3.96 9.49 15.85
N THR A 20 -4.41 10.56 16.50
CA THR A 20 -5.84 10.92 16.58
C THR A 20 -6.40 11.26 15.19
N ALA A 21 -5.65 12.02 14.37
CA ALA A 21 -6.05 12.36 13.00
C ALA A 21 -6.18 11.12 12.10
N ARG A 22 -5.26 10.14 12.20
CA ARG A 22 -5.33 8.89 11.43
C ARG A 22 -6.49 8.00 11.86
N ALA A 23 -6.80 7.95 13.16
CA ALA A 23 -7.95 7.22 13.66
C ALA A 23 -9.26 7.85 13.15
N ALA A 24 -9.37 9.17 13.17
CA ALA A 24 -10.50 9.90 12.61
C ALA A 24 -10.64 9.65 11.10
N GLU A 25 -9.56 9.75 10.33
CA GLU A 25 -9.54 9.42 8.90
C GLU A 25 -10.06 8.00 8.64
N GLY A 26 -9.64 7.03 9.46
CA GLY A 26 -10.08 5.64 9.32
C GLY A 26 -11.60 5.47 9.50
N VAL A 27 -12.20 6.20 10.44
CA VAL A 27 -13.66 6.19 10.67
C VAL A 27 -14.39 6.85 9.50
N GLU A 28 -13.90 7.99 9.01
CA GLU A 28 -14.49 8.69 7.87
C GLU A 28 -14.46 7.83 6.59
N LEU A 29 -13.33 7.17 6.30
CA LEU A 29 -13.21 6.28 5.15
C LEU A 29 -14.13 5.05 5.27
N ALA A 30 -14.37 4.53 6.49
CA ALA A 30 -15.32 3.46 6.71
C ALA A 30 -16.76 3.91 6.39
N ALA A 31 -17.15 5.10 6.84
CA ALA A 31 -18.45 5.67 6.52
C ALA A 31 -18.63 5.90 5.01
N LEU A 32 -17.59 6.32 4.30
CA LEU A 32 -17.61 6.46 2.84
C LEU A 32 -17.80 5.10 2.15
N LEU A 33 -17.13 4.04 2.61
CA LEU A 33 -17.30 2.69 2.07
C LEU A 33 -18.73 2.15 2.30
N GLU A 34 -19.33 2.41 3.46
CA GLU A 34 -20.72 2.04 3.74
C GLU A 34 -21.69 2.75 2.78
N ARG A 35 -21.47 4.04 2.50
CA ARG A 35 -22.25 4.78 1.51
C ARG A 35 -22.01 4.28 0.09
N CYS A 36 -20.77 3.94 -0.29
CA CYS A 36 -20.47 3.29 -1.57
C CYS A 36 -21.23 1.97 -1.73
N ALA A 37 -21.37 1.18 -0.66
CA ALA A 37 -22.15 -0.06 -0.66
C ALA A 37 -23.64 0.18 -0.99
N LEU A 38 -24.14 1.40 -0.77
CA LEU A 38 -25.48 1.86 -1.14
C LEU A 38 -25.52 2.57 -2.51
N SER A 39 -24.45 2.44 -3.30
CA SER A 39 -24.32 3.06 -4.64
C SER A 39 -24.28 4.59 -4.63
N ASP A 40 -23.78 5.20 -3.54
CA ASP A 40 -23.60 6.65 -3.43
C ASP A 40 -22.35 7.08 -4.22
N GLN A 41 -22.59 7.72 -5.38
CA GLN A 41 -21.50 8.18 -6.27
C GLN A 41 -20.69 9.33 -5.67
N GLN A 42 -21.29 10.19 -4.85
CA GLN A 42 -20.54 11.27 -4.19
C GLN A 42 -19.60 10.73 -3.13
N ALA A 43 -20.04 9.74 -2.35
CA ALA A 43 -19.17 9.05 -1.41
C ALA A 43 -18.00 8.35 -2.11
N PHE A 44 -18.24 7.78 -3.30
CA PHE A 44 -17.20 7.16 -4.09
C PHE A 44 -16.18 8.18 -4.62
N ALA A 45 -16.63 9.32 -5.13
CA ALA A 45 -15.75 10.40 -5.57
C ALA A 45 -14.89 10.91 -4.41
N GLU A 46 -15.47 11.15 -3.24
CA GLU A 46 -14.74 11.58 -2.05
C GLU A 46 -13.73 10.51 -1.57
N LEU A 47 -14.11 9.23 -1.60
CA LEU A 47 -13.21 8.11 -1.28
C LEU A 47 -12.01 8.09 -2.24
N TYR A 48 -12.26 8.28 -3.54
CA TYR A 48 -11.23 8.36 -4.56
C TYR A 48 -10.27 9.52 -4.29
N ASP A 49 -10.78 10.74 -4.11
CA ASP A 49 -9.96 11.93 -3.88
C ASP A 49 -9.05 11.80 -2.67
N ARG A 50 -9.55 11.18 -1.60
CA ARG A 50 -8.78 10.99 -0.36
C ARG A 50 -7.76 9.86 -0.39
N THR A 51 -7.93 8.88 -1.28
CA THR A 51 -7.13 7.64 -1.21
C THR A 51 -6.35 7.32 -2.47
N SER A 52 -6.63 7.99 -3.62
CA SER A 52 -6.06 7.65 -4.92
C SER A 52 -4.53 7.77 -4.95
N ALA A 53 -3.96 8.83 -4.40
CA ALA A 53 -2.52 8.99 -4.33
C ALA A 53 -1.83 7.85 -3.54
N ARG A 54 -2.46 7.40 -2.46
CA ARG A 54 -1.96 6.31 -1.61
C ARG A 54 -2.07 4.95 -2.31
N VAL A 55 -3.21 4.71 -2.98
CA VAL A 55 -3.45 3.48 -3.77
C VAL A 55 -2.48 3.43 -4.94
N PHE A 56 -2.38 4.50 -5.73
CA PHE A 56 -1.47 4.60 -6.85
C PHE A 56 -0.01 4.40 -6.43
N GLY A 57 0.43 5.06 -5.35
CA GLY A 57 1.79 4.91 -4.83
C GLY A 57 2.12 3.48 -4.39
N LEU A 58 1.14 2.72 -3.85
CA LEU A 58 1.32 1.30 -3.55
C LEU A 58 1.44 0.47 -4.83
N VAL A 59 0.52 0.68 -5.78
CA VAL A 59 0.49 -0.06 -7.06
C VAL A 59 1.76 0.19 -7.86
N LEU A 60 2.21 1.45 -7.96
CA LEU A 60 3.45 1.82 -8.64
C LEU A 60 4.68 1.14 -8.02
N ARG A 61 4.76 1.04 -6.69
CA ARG A 61 5.85 0.32 -6.00
C ARG A 61 5.89 -1.17 -6.31
N VAL A 62 4.77 -1.77 -6.65
CA VAL A 62 4.69 -3.21 -6.99
C VAL A 62 4.96 -3.43 -8.47
N LEU A 63 4.42 -2.57 -9.34
CA LEU A 63 4.49 -2.75 -10.79
C LEU A 63 5.76 -2.15 -11.40
N HIS A 64 6.33 -1.11 -10.78
CA HIS A 64 7.48 -0.35 -11.29
C HIS A 64 7.26 0.25 -12.69
N ASP A 65 6.01 0.44 -13.10
CA ASP A 65 5.60 1.02 -14.37
C ASP A 65 4.39 1.94 -14.17
N PRO A 66 4.46 3.25 -14.50
CA PRO A 66 3.37 4.19 -14.26
C PRO A 66 2.14 3.92 -15.10
N GLY A 67 2.30 3.50 -16.36
CA GLY A 67 1.17 3.21 -17.25
C GLY A 67 0.34 2.05 -16.71
N TYR A 68 1.01 0.97 -16.35
CA TYR A 68 0.36 -0.16 -15.68
C TYR A 68 -0.17 0.19 -14.29
N ALA A 69 0.49 1.10 -13.57
CA ALA A 69 0.03 1.54 -12.26
C ALA A 69 -1.26 2.35 -12.36
N GLU A 70 -1.40 3.24 -13.34
CA GLU A 70 -2.63 4.00 -13.59
C GLU A 70 -3.79 3.08 -13.95
N GLU A 71 -3.61 2.18 -14.92
CA GLU A 71 -4.62 1.22 -15.34
C GLU A 71 -5.06 0.33 -14.17
N THR A 72 -4.09 -0.23 -13.44
CA THR A 72 -4.37 -1.10 -12.30
C THR A 72 -5.06 -0.34 -11.16
N THR A 73 -4.72 0.94 -10.94
CA THR A 73 -5.39 1.78 -9.95
C THR A 73 -6.86 1.98 -10.33
N GLN A 74 -7.16 2.25 -11.60
CA GLN A 74 -8.56 2.36 -12.07
C GLN A 74 -9.32 1.05 -11.84
N GLU A 75 -8.71 -0.09 -12.14
CA GLU A 75 -9.30 -1.42 -11.88
C GLU A 75 -9.56 -1.66 -10.39
N VAL A 76 -8.65 -1.21 -9.50
CA VAL A 76 -8.84 -1.27 -8.04
C VAL A 76 -10.09 -0.49 -7.62
N TYR A 77 -10.29 0.74 -8.13
CA TYR A 77 -11.47 1.53 -7.78
C TYR A 77 -12.76 0.95 -8.35
N LEU A 78 -12.73 0.38 -9.55
CA LEU A 78 -13.86 -0.38 -10.08
C LEU A 78 -14.19 -1.59 -9.20
N GLN A 79 -13.19 -2.28 -8.69
CA GLN A 79 -13.38 -3.39 -7.76
C GLN A 79 -13.94 -2.90 -6.42
N ILE A 80 -13.40 -1.81 -5.85
CA ILE A 80 -13.92 -1.19 -4.62
C ILE A 80 -15.40 -0.90 -4.77
N TRP A 81 -15.81 -0.24 -5.86
CA TRP A 81 -17.21 0.06 -6.14
C TRP A 81 -18.10 -1.19 -6.14
N ARG A 82 -17.64 -2.25 -6.80
CA ARG A 82 -18.39 -3.51 -6.93
C ARG A 82 -18.46 -4.31 -5.62
N THR A 83 -17.45 -4.17 -4.76
CA THR A 83 -17.29 -5.02 -3.57
C THR A 83 -17.37 -4.25 -2.25
N ALA A 84 -17.77 -2.98 -2.26
CA ALA A 84 -17.90 -2.16 -1.05
C ALA A 84 -18.80 -2.82 0.02
N THR A 85 -19.84 -3.55 -0.40
CA THR A 85 -20.72 -4.34 0.48
C THR A 85 -19.99 -5.44 1.27
N SER A 86 -18.78 -5.83 0.84
CA SER A 86 -17.96 -6.85 1.53
C SER A 86 -17.05 -6.26 2.61
N PHE A 87 -16.98 -4.94 2.70
CA PHE A 87 -16.24 -4.30 3.78
C PHE A 87 -16.92 -4.54 5.12
N ASP A 88 -16.13 -4.96 6.11
CA ASP A 88 -16.59 -5.24 7.47
C ASP A 88 -15.63 -4.54 8.45
N PRO A 89 -16.07 -3.45 9.11
CA PRO A 89 -15.23 -2.70 10.03
C PRO A 89 -14.77 -3.53 11.24
N ALA A 90 -15.46 -4.61 11.58
CA ALA A 90 -15.04 -5.52 12.64
C ALA A 90 -13.80 -6.36 12.25
N LYS A 91 -13.52 -6.52 10.96
CA LYS A 91 -12.37 -7.29 10.45
C LYS A 91 -11.13 -6.44 10.19
N GLY A 92 -11.25 -5.12 10.21
CA GLY A 92 -10.12 -4.21 10.02
C GLY A 92 -10.50 -2.82 9.54
N SER A 93 -9.52 -1.92 9.50
CA SER A 93 -9.78 -0.55 9.06
C SER A 93 -10.04 -0.46 7.55
N ALA A 94 -10.77 0.58 7.14
CA ALA A 94 -11.03 0.90 5.73
C ALA A 94 -9.72 1.02 4.92
N VAL A 95 -8.73 1.70 5.46
CA VAL A 95 -7.40 1.84 4.82
C VAL A 95 -6.76 0.47 4.58
N THR A 96 -6.77 -0.42 5.57
CA THR A 96 -6.21 -1.78 5.43
C THR A 96 -6.93 -2.58 4.36
N TRP A 97 -8.25 -2.47 4.29
CA TRP A 97 -9.07 -3.15 3.29
C TRP A 97 -8.76 -2.65 1.89
N LEU A 98 -8.72 -1.32 1.68
CA LEU A 98 -8.36 -0.68 0.41
C LEU A 98 -6.96 -1.08 -0.06
N MET A 99 -5.95 -0.97 0.84
CA MET A 99 -4.57 -1.32 0.52
C MET A 99 -4.41 -2.82 0.21
N THR A 100 -5.20 -3.69 0.85
CA THR A 100 -5.19 -5.13 0.56
C THR A 100 -5.75 -5.42 -0.84
N LEU A 101 -6.82 -4.74 -1.26
CA LEU A 101 -7.35 -4.86 -2.62
C LEU A 101 -6.33 -4.37 -3.65
N ALA A 102 -5.76 -3.19 -3.43
CA ALA A 102 -4.76 -2.59 -4.30
C ALA A 102 -3.54 -3.51 -4.47
N HIS A 103 -3.00 -4.01 -3.36
CA HIS A 103 -1.85 -4.91 -3.38
C HIS A 103 -2.16 -6.21 -4.13
N ARG A 104 -3.31 -6.85 -3.85
CA ARG A 104 -3.72 -8.07 -4.56
C ARG A 104 -3.81 -7.84 -6.06
N ARG A 105 -4.43 -6.74 -6.47
CA ARG A 105 -4.59 -6.42 -7.89
C ARG A 105 -3.25 -6.18 -8.58
N ALA A 106 -2.34 -5.44 -7.93
CA ALA A 106 -1.00 -5.22 -8.44
C ALA A 106 -0.20 -6.54 -8.58
N VAL A 107 -0.28 -7.43 -7.59
CA VAL A 107 0.36 -8.75 -7.64
C VAL A 107 -0.23 -9.62 -8.76
N ASP A 108 -1.56 -9.62 -8.93
CA ASP A 108 -2.20 -10.35 -10.02
C ASP A 108 -1.74 -9.83 -11.39
N ARG A 109 -1.55 -8.51 -11.55
CA ARG A 109 -0.99 -7.90 -12.76
C ARG A 109 0.45 -8.37 -13.03
N VAL A 110 1.35 -8.32 -12.02
CA VAL A 110 2.72 -8.83 -12.14
C VAL A 110 2.74 -10.27 -12.64
N ARG A 111 1.86 -11.12 -12.09
CA ARG A 111 1.76 -12.53 -12.50
C ARG A 111 1.27 -12.69 -13.93
N ALA A 112 0.30 -11.90 -14.33
CA ALA A 112 -0.21 -11.90 -15.69
C ALA A 112 0.89 -11.51 -16.69
N GLU A 113 1.66 -10.46 -16.40
CA GLU A 113 2.79 -10.02 -17.21
C GLU A 113 3.91 -11.06 -17.27
N GLN A 114 4.29 -11.64 -16.14
CA GLN A 114 5.30 -12.71 -16.10
C GLN A 114 4.86 -13.93 -16.92
N ALA A 115 3.59 -14.33 -16.82
CA ALA A 115 3.05 -15.43 -17.62
C ALA A 115 2.99 -15.10 -19.12
N HIS A 116 2.79 -13.81 -19.48
CA HIS A 116 2.82 -13.33 -20.87
C HIS A 116 4.24 -13.36 -21.41
N THR A 117 5.20 -12.78 -20.69
CA THR A 117 6.63 -12.76 -21.07
C THR A 117 7.20 -14.16 -21.20
N GLN A 118 6.87 -15.09 -20.30
CA GLN A 118 7.32 -16.48 -20.41
C GLN A 118 6.79 -17.15 -21.69
N ARG A 119 5.55 -16.87 -22.09
CA ARG A 119 4.98 -17.36 -23.36
C ARG A 119 5.66 -16.74 -24.57
N GLU A 120 5.92 -15.43 -24.55
CA GLU A 120 6.62 -14.73 -25.65
C GLU A 120 8.06 -15.21 -25.81
N VAL A 121 8.80 -15.42 -24.71
CA VAL A 121 10.13 -16.01 -24.75
C VAL A 121 10.10 -17.42 -25.34
N ALA A 122 9.09 -18.22 -24.99
CA ALA A 122 8.90 -19.56 -25.58
C ALA A 122 8.61 -19.50 -27.07
N TYR A 123 8.03 -18.42 -27.60
CA TYR A 123 7.77 -18.18 -29.02
C TYR A 123 8.84 -17.35 -29.73
N GLY A 124 9.97 -17.01 -29.04
CA GLY A 124 11.11 -16.33 -29.65
C GLY A 124 10.98 -14.82 -29.87
N ILE A 125 10.02 -14.17 -29.23
CA ILE A 125 9.81 -12.70 -29.30
C ILE A 125 10.57 -12.04 -28.15
N ARG A 126 11.56 -11.18 -28.47
CA ARG A 126 12.28 -10.35 -27.50
C ARG A 126 11.49 -9.08 -27.24
N VAL A 127 10.99 -8.87 -26.00
CA VAL A 127 10.48 -7.59 -25.54
C VAL A 127 11.59 -6.85 -24.79
N LEU A 128 11.89 -5.62 -25.23
CA LEU A 128 12.84 -4.70 -24.57
C LEU A 128 12.13 -4.10 -23.35
N GLY A 129 12.73 -4.28 -22.17
CA GLY A 129 12.26 -3.65 -20.93
C GLY A 129 12.36 -2.10 -21.00
N HIS A 130 11.39 -1.42 -20.43
CA HIS A 130 11.38 0.04 -20.30
C HIS A 130 12.26 0.45 -19.12
N GLU A 131 13.24 1.32 -19.39
CA GLU A 131 13.99 2.05 -18.36
C GLU A 131 13.16 3.24 -17.86
N PHE A 132 13.20 3.47 -16.58
CA PHE A 132 12.40 4.46 -15.87
C PHE A 132 13.21 5.69 -15.51
N ASP A 133 12.68 6.88 -15.81
CA ASP A 133 13.27 8.17 -15.49
C ASP A 133 12.62 8.75 -14.22
N GLU A 134 13.45 9.01 -13.20
CA GLU A 134 13.04 9.51 -11.88
C GLU A 134 13.27 11.02 -11.80
N VAL A 135 12.21 11.81 -11.78
CA VAL A 135 12.34 13.21 -11.35
C VAL A 135 11.18 13.65 -10.46
N THR A 136 11.55 14.09 -9.27
CA THR A 136 10.93 15.10 -8.40
C THR A 136 9.88 14.64 -7.38
N GLU A 137 10.38 14.43 -6.16
CA GLU A 137 9.74 14.79 -4.86
C GLU A 137 10.64 14.30 -3.70
N GLU A 138 11.86 14.86 -3.64
CA GLU A 138 13.03 14.25 -2.95
C GLU A 138 13.00 14.39 -1.41
N VAL A 139 12.37 15.42 -0.82
CA VAL A 139 12.56 15.70 0.62
C VAL A 139 11.54 14.99 1.51
N GLU A 140 10.26 15.01 1.16
CA GLU A 140 9.23 14.26 1.91
C GLU A 140 9.41 12.76 1.76
N ARG A 141 9.79 12.32 0.56
CA ARG A 141 10.11 10.93 0.26
C ARG A 141 11.29 10.40 1.10
N ARG A 142 12.32 11.23 1.37
CA ARG A 142 13.47 10.84 2.21
C ARG A 142 13.09 10.62 3.66
N LEU A 143 12.23 11.46 4.23
CA LEU A 143 11.77 11.31 5.62
C LEU A 143 10.87 10.08 5.79
N GLU A 144 9.98 9.83 4.83
CA GLU A 144 9.17 8.61 4.80
C GLU A 144 10.01 7.35 4.59
N GLN A 145 10.99 7.39 3.67
CA GLN A 145 11.92 6.28 3.46
C GLN A 145 12.74 5.98 4.71
N GLN A 146 13.23 6.99 5.43
CA GLN A 146 13.96 6.80 6.69
C GLN A 146 13.06 6.22 7.79
N ALA A 147 11.79 6.62 7.85
CA ALA A 147 10.84 6.05 8.80
C ALA A 147 10.55 4.57 8.47
N VAL A 148 10.36 4.24 7.19
CA VAL A 148 10.17 2.86 6.73
C VAL A 148 11.42 2.03 6.97
N GLN A 149 12.62 2.53 6.68
CA GLN A 149 13.87 1.82 6.95
C GLN A 149 14.07 1.57 8.45
N ARG A 150 13.78 2.55 9.31
CA ARG A 150 13.79 2.37 10.77
C ARG A 150 12.76 1.32 11.20
N GLY A 151 11.57 1.33 10.63
CA GLY A 151 10.56 0.31 10.87
C GLY A 151 11.03 -1.09 10.47
N LEU A 152 11.60 -1.23 9.28
CA LEU A 152 12.13 -2.50 8.78
C LEU A 152 13.32 -3.02 9.62
N SER A 153 14.12 -2.16 10.23
CA SER A 153 15.20 -2.57 11.12
C SER A 153 14.71 -3.20 12.42
N THR A 154 13.46 -2.94 12.83
CA THR A 154 12.85 -3.57 14.02
C THR A 154 12.39 -5.00 13.78
N LEU A 155 12.27 -5.43 12.52
CA LEU A 155 11.84 -6.78 12.15
C LEU A 155 12.97 -7.78 12.36
N THR A 156 12.61 -9.00 12.77
CA THR A 156 13.54 -10.14 12.66
C THR A 156 13.81 -10.44 11.20
N GLU A 157 14.96 -11.06 10.91
CA GLU A 157 15.33 -11.44 9.54
C GLU A 157 14.24 -12.29 8.88
N THR A 158 13.71 -13.27 9.59
CA THR A 158 12.63 -14.15 9.08
C THR A 158 11.30 -13.44 8.86
N GLN A 159 10.99 -12.38 9.62
CA GLN A 159 9.81 -11.55 9.39
C GLN A 159 10.01 -10.66 8.17
N ARG A 160 11.18 -10.03 8.05
CA ARG A 160 11.55 -9.18 6.91
C ARG A 160 11.53 -9.98 5.61
N GLU A 161 12.13 -11.17 5.59
CA GLU A 161 12.14 -12.06 4.45
C GLU A 161 10.72 -12.45 4.01
N ALA A 162 9.88 -12.91 4.93
CA ALA A 162 8.50 -13.29 4.60
C ALA A 162 7.67 -12.12 4.07
N ILE A 163 7.84 -10.91 4.65
CA ILE A 163 7.17 -9.70 4.19
C ILE A 163 7.70 -9.29 2.81
N SER A 164 9.03 -9.31 2.59
CA SER A 164 9.61 -8.96 1.29
C SER A 164 9.13 -9.87 0.18
N LEU A 165 9.11 -11.18 0.40
CA LEU A 165 8.63 -12.15 -0.58
C LEU A 165 7.13 -11.98 -0.91
N ALA A 166 6.32 -11.64 0.10
CA ALA A 166 4.89 -11.47 -0.10
C ALA A 166 4.54 -10.12 -0.75
N TYR A 167 5.12 -9.01 -0.26
CA TYR A 167 4.71 -7.65 -0.63
C TYR A 167 5.52 -7.05 -1.78
N TYR A 168 6.81 -7.39 -1.90
CA TYR A 168 7.66 -6.90 -2.99
C TYR A 168 7.93 -7.97 -4.04
N GLY A 169 7.99 -9.25 -3.63
CA GLY A 169 8.18 -10.37 -4.54
C GLY A 169 6.89 -10.89 -5.19
N GLY A 170 5.73 -10.27 -4.93
CA GLY A 170 4.45 -10.64 -5.54
C GLY A 170 3.98 -12.06 -5.25
N ARG A 171 4.49 -12.71 -4.19
CA ARG A 171 4.17 -14.11 -3.87
C ARG A 171 2.96 -14.22 -2.94
N THR A 172 2.10 -15.20 -3.17
CA THR A 172 1.10 -15.58 -2.17
C THR A 172 1.76 -16.17 -0.94
N TYR A 173 1.07 -16.16 0.18
CA TYR A 173 1.58 -16.79 1.41
C TYR A 173 1.84 -18.29 1.23
N ALA A 174 1.11 -18.98 0.35
CA ALA A 174 1.37 -20.38 0.02
C ALA A 174 2.69 -20.54 -0.75
N GLU A 175 2.96 -19.67 -1.73
CA GLU A 175 4.23 -19.66 -2.48
C GLU A 175 5.41 -19.25 -1.60
N VAL A 176 5.21 -18.30 -0.66
CA VAL A 176 6.22 -17.98 0.35
C VAL A 176 6.50 -19.19 1.24
N ALA A 177 5.47 -19.93 1.66
CA ALA A 177 5.61 -21.14 2.45
C ALA A 177 6.42 -22.21 1.72
N GLN A 178 6.11 -22.42 0.44
CA GLN A 178 6.84 -23.35 -0.42
C GLN A 178 8.30 -22.91 -0.65
N TYR A 179 8.53 -21.62 -0.92
CA TYR A 179 9.86 -21.08 -1.17
C TYR A 179 10.77 -21.16 0.05
N LEU A 180 10.22 -20.86 1.25
CA LEU A 180 10.96 -20.91 2.51
C LEU A 180 11.03 -22.32 3.14
N GLY A 181 10.34 -23.31 2.58
CA GLY A 181 10.27 -24.66 3.14
C GLY A 181 9.59 -24.75 4.52
N ILE A 182 8.63 -23.84 4.81
CA ILE A 182 7.94 -23.74 6.10
C ILE A 182 6.42 -23.85 5.93
N GLY A 183 5.71 -24.16 7.02
CA GLY A 183 4.25 -24.27 6.98
C GLY A 183 3.55 -22.92 6.72
N LEU A 184 2.44 -22.94 5.98
CA LEU A 184 1.60 -21.76 5.73
C LEU A 184 1.17 -21.02 7.01
N PRO A 185 0.82 -21.69 8.12
CA PRO A 185 0.54 -21.01 9.39
C PRO A 185 1.71 -20.20 9.91
N THR A 186 2.95 -20.72 9.75
CA THR A 186 4.18 -20.03 10.15
C THR A 186 4.41 -18.78 9.32
N VAL A 187 4.19 -18.81 8.00
CA VAL A 187 4.27 -17.62 7.14
C VAL A 187 3.26 -16.58 7.59
N LYS A 188 2.00 -16.98 7.81
CA LYS A 188 0.93 -16.09 8.28
C LYS A 188 1.30 -15.41 9.61
N SER A 189 1.86 -16.17 10.58
CA SER A 189 2.29 -15.58 11.86
C SER A 189 3.48 -14.64 11.68
N ARG A 190 4.53 -15.01 10.92
CA ARG A 190 5.69 -14.14 10.65
C ARG A 190 5.29 -12.81 10.04
N ILE A 191 4.43 -12.84 9.02
CA ILE A 191 3.93 -11.64 8.34
C ILE A 191 3.07 -10.81 9.30
N ARG A 192 2.10 -11.40 10.00
CA ARG A 192 1.24 -10.70 10.95
C ARG A 192 2.04 -10.03 12.06
N ASP A 193 2.96 -10.76 12.67
CA ASP A 193 3.76 -10.28 13.80
C ASP A 193 4.75 -9.21 13.34
N GLY A 194 5.32 -9.37 12.13
CA GLY A 194 6.15 -8.36 11.49
C GLY A 194 5.38 -7.07 11.18
N LEU A 195 4.20 -7.16 10.56
CA LEU A 195 3.36 -6.00 10.30
C LEU A 195 2.91 -5.29 11.58
N THR A 196 2.63 -6.05 12.65
CA THR A 196 2.30 -5.51 13.96
C THR A 196 3.47 -4.72 14.54
N ARG A 197 4.71 -5.22 14.42
CA ARG A 197 5.90 -4.50 14.84
C ARG A 197 6.14 -3.23 14.02
N LEU A 198 5.99 -3.32 12.70
CA LEU A 198 6.07 -2.16 11.81
C LEU A 198 5.05 -1.09 12.19
N LYS A 199 3.79 -1.49 12.40
CA LYS A 199 2.72 -0.61 12.84
C LYS A 199 3.11 0.14 14.12
N LYS A 200 3.62 -0.59 15.13
CA LYS A 200 4.07 -0.03 16.39
C LYS A 200 5.27 0.92 16.23
N SER A 201 6.26 0.56 15.42
CA SER A 201 7.46 1.37 15.19
C SER A 201 7.21 2.65 14.42
N LEU A 202 6.17 2.65 13.55
CA LEU A 202 5.74 3.80 12.78
C LEU A 202 4.72 4.69 13.51
N GLY A 203 4.39 4.36 14.77
CA GLY A 203 3.39 5.09 15.55
C GLY A 203 1.97 4.98 14.99
N VAL A 204 1.69 3.95 14.20
CA VAL A 204 0.36 3.67 13.65
C VAL A 204 -0.34 2.72 14.60
N THR A 205 -1.20 3.24 15.43
CA THR A 205 -2.05 2.45 16.35
C THR A 205 -3.28 1.94 15.63
#